data_329cc7bc2ec0d43b69b8cf9c536f5ba3
#
_entry.id   329cc7bc2ec0d43b69b8cf9c536f5ba3
#
_cell.length_a   1.000
_cell.length_b   1.000
_cell.length_c   1.000
_cell.angle_alpha   90.00
_cell.angle_beta   90.00
_cell.angle_gamma   90.00
#
_symmetry.space_group_name_H-M   'P 1'
#
loop_
_entity.id
_entity.type
_entity.pdbx_description
1 polymer ?
#
loop_
_entity_poly.entity_id
_entity_poly.type
_entity_poly.pdbx_seq_one_letter_code
_entity_poly.pdbx_strand_id
1 'polypeptide(L)'
;MNRIVSPIPTMLSAALCALAMLVLNPGCQSIAPGKSAVKPINIVVAADGSGQFTNVQAAIMSVPSGSRTNPVVIHVKPGTYKELIYVQREKRFFHLVGEDPEKTILTYDLHANIKGSDGKPIGTFHTPSTTIDADDFTAENITFENSAGAVGQALAIRVDGDRAMFHNCRFLGWQDTILLNRGRQYFENCYIAGHVDFIFGAATAWFEKCHIQCLGDGYITAASTPADQPFGFVFSNCKITGDPPEARTYLGRPWRIYASTIFLNTEMSEIVRPEGWNDWKKPETHQTARYAEFHSTGPGGSPKQRVDWAKQLTKAEAAAITPGKVLGGADGWNPNNR
;
A
#
# COMPACT_ATOMS: atom_id res chain seq x y z
N MET A 1 -37.59 51.78 -39.73
CA MET A 1 -38.60 51.88 -40.82
C MET A 1 -39.47 50.65 -40.78
N ASN A 2 -40.78 50.94 -40.61
CA ASN A 2 -41.98 50.15 -40.87
C ASN A 2 -42.10 48.73 -40.28
N ARG A 3 -42.92 48.51 -39.25
CA ARG A 3 -44.42 48.44 -39.19
C ARG A 3 -44.95 47.42 -40.22
N ILE A 4 -45.86 46.41 -39.92
CA ILE A 4 -47.20 46.51 -39.36
C ILE A 4 -47.76 45.07 -39.22
N VAL A 5 -48.32 44.67 -38.06
CA VAL A 5 -49.75 44.39 -37.73
C VAL A 5 -50.33 43.00 -38.07
N SER A 6 -50.83 42.36 -37.00
CA SER A 6 -51.80 41.25 -36.97
C SER A 6 -53.18 41.59 -37.60
N PRO A 7 -54.08 40.61 -37.79
CA PRO A 7 -55.13 40.41 -36.78
C PRO A 7 -55.65 38.97 -36.58
N ILE A 8 -56.25 38.78 -35.41
CA ILE A 8 -57.24 37.74 -35.06
C ILE A 8 -58.54 38.05 -35.71
N PRO A 9 -59.42 37.07 -36.07
CA PRO A 9 -60.63 36.91 -35.20
C PRO A 9 -61.22 35.49 -35.09
N THR A 10 -61.90 35.31 -33.97
CA THR A 10 -63.23 34.83 -33.63
C THR A 10 -63.56 33.35 -33.60
N MET A 11 -64.12 33.06 -32.44
CA MET A 11 -64.88 31.90 -31.96
C MET A 11 -65.96 31.35 -32.95
N LEU A 12 -66.16 30.00 -32.81
CA LEU A 12 -67.52 29.45 -32.78
C LEU A 12 -67.57 28.18 -31.92
N SER A 13 -68.53 28.18 -30.99
CA SER A 13 -68.96 27.09 -30.13
C SER A 13 -69.71 26.02 -30.90
N ALA A 14 -69.44 24.74 -30.55
CA ALA A 14 -70.48 23.72 -30.65
C ALA A 14 -70.24 22.62 -29.61
N ALA A 15 -71.14 22.52 -28.69
CA ALA A 15 -71.27 21.39 -27.77
C ALA A 15 -71.84 20.18 -28.51
N LEU A 16 -71.37 18.97 -28.22
CA LEU A 16 -72.26 17.77 -28.14
C LEU A 16 -71.58 16.55 -27.48
N CYS A 17 -72.26 16.04 -26.49
CA CYS A 17 -72.39 14.67 -25.98
C CYS A 17 -71.22 13.83 -25.61
N ALA A 18 -71.23 13.55 -24.31
CA ALA A 18 -70.50 12.49 -23.63
C ALA A 18 -70.93 11.09 -24.11
N LEU A 19 -69.92 10.23 -24.38
CA LEU A 19 -70.11 8.78 -24.32
C LEU A 19 -68.86 8.21 -23.57
N ALA A 20 -69.13 7.81 -22.31
CA ALA A 20 -68.14 7.18 -21.49
C ALA A 20 -67.87 5.76 -21.98
N MET A 21 -66.72 5.50 -22.58
CA MET A 21 -66.19 4.15 -22.71
C MET A 21 -65.16 3.93 -21.60
N LEU A 22 -65.47 3.08 -20.63
CA LEU A 22 -64.56 2.49 -19.71
C LEU A 22 -63.59 1.61 -20.52
N VAL A 23 -62.39 2.11 -20.78
CA VAL A 23 -61.28 1.29 -21.23
C VAL A 23 -60.55 0.81 -19.97
N LEU A 24 -60.74 -0.47 -19.63
CA LEU A 24 -59.94 -1.20 -18.67
C LEU A 24 -58.51 -1.23 -19.19
N ASN A 25 -57.63 -0.39 -18.64
CA ASN A 25 -56.22 -0.50 -18.81
C ASN A 25 -55.70 -1.70 -17.99
N PRO A 26 -55.15 -2.76 -18.60
CA PRO A 26 -54.38 -3.74 -17.85
C PRO A 26 -53.13 -3.04 -17.36
N GLY A 27 -53.04 -2.86 -16.04
CA GLY A 27 -51.88 -2.28 -15.37
C GLY A 27 -50.61 -3.00 -15.80
N CYS A 28 -49.79 -2.32 -16.60
CA CYS A 28 -48.42 -2.70 -16.83
C CYS A 28 -47.65 -2.45 -15.51
N GLN A 29 -47.60 -3.47 -14.66
CA GLN A 29 -46.67 -3.47 -13.52
C GLN A 29 -45.28 -3.44 -14.12
N SER A 30 -44.60 -2.28 -14.06
CA SER A 30 -43.18 -2.16 -14.26
C SER A 30 -42.50 -3.00 -13.20
N ILE A 31 -42.08 -4.20 -13.57
CA ILE A 31 -41.13 -5.00 -12.78
C ILE A 31 -39.86 -4.17 -12.74
N ALA A 32 -39.61 -3.45 -11.65
CA ALA A 32 -38.30 -2.86 -11.39
C ALA A 32 -37.29 -3.98 -11.49
N PRO A 33 -36.18 -3.81 -12.26
CA PRO A 33 -35.15 -4.84 -12.32
C PRO A 33 -34.64 -5.03 -10.89
N GLY A 34 -34.93 -6.17 -10.29
CA GLY A 34 -34.38 -6.58 -9.02
C GLY A 34 -32.87 -6.46 -9.14
N LYS A 35 -32.24 -5.64 -8.30
CA LYS A 35 -30.78 -5.62 -8.15
C LYS A 35 -30.39 -7.04 -7.76
N SER A 36 -30.00 -7.87 -8.72
CA SER A 36 -29.34 -9.14 -8.47
C SER A 36 -28.13 -8.80 -7.62
N ALA A 37 -28.11 -9.20 -6.37
CA ALA A 37 -26.95 -9.07 -5.51
C ALA A 37 -25.84 -9.89 -6.17
N VAL A 38 -24.89 -9.21 -6.79
CA VAL A 38 -23.71 -9.83 -7.40
C VAL A 38 -22.98 -10.54 -6.26
N LYS A 39 -22.88 -11.87 -6.33
CA LYS A 39 -22.17 -12.65 -5.30
C LYS A 39 -20.68 -12.28 -5.33
N PRO A 40 -20.04 -12.07 -4.17
CA PRO A 40 -18.60 -11.86 -4.12
C PRO A 40 -17.86 -12.99 -4.86
N ILE A 41 -16.86 -12.63 -5.64
CA ILE A 41 -15.98 -13.61 -6.29
C ILE A 41 -15.03 -14.12 -5.21
N ASN A 42 -15.22 -15.37 -4.80
CA ASN A 42 -14.35 -16.04 -3.85
C ASN A 42 -13.61 -17.19 -4.54
N ILE A 43 -12.30 -17.18 -4.43
CA ILE A 43 -11.40 -18.18 -5.02
C ILE A 43 -10.55 -18.77 -3.90
N VAL A 44 -10.30 -20.08 -3.97
CA VAL A 44 -9.42 -20.78 -3.05
C VAL A 44 -8.19 -21.26 -3.81
N VAL A 45 -7.01 -20.85 -3.34
CA VAL A 45 -5.71 -21.35 -3.79
C VAL A 45 -5.15 -22.27 -2.73
N ALA A 46 -4.72 -23.47 -3.12
CA ALA A 46 -4.12 -24.47 -2.24
C ALA A 46 -3.04 -25.24 -2.99
N ALA A 47 -1.81 -25.22 -2.49
CA ALA A 47 -0.66 -25.88 -3.12
C ALA A 47 -0.83 -27.40 -3.23
N ASP A 48 -1.64 -28.00 -2.33
CA ASP A 48 -1.95 -29.43 -2.30
C ASP A 48 -3.04 -29.88 -3.30
N GLY A 49 -3.58 -28.95 -4.09
CA GLY A 49 -4.65 -29.19 -5.07
C GLY A 49 -6.06 -29.23 -4.48
N SER A 50 -6.25 -28.96 -3.21
CA SER A 50 -7.59 -28.91 -2.56
C SER A 50 -8.38 -27.63 -2.88
N GLY A 51 -7.77 -26.63 -3.55
CA GLY A 51 -8.40 -25.40 -4.02
C GLY A 51 -8.78 -25.44 -5.51
N GLN A 52 -9.34 -24.32 -5.99
CA GLN A 52 -9.61 -24.13 -7.42
C GLN A 52 -8.31 -23.92 -8.22
N PHE A 53 -7.27 -23.43 -7.57
CA PHE A 53 -5.95 -23.19 -8.15
C PHE A 53 -4.86 -23.71 -7.22
N THR A 54 -3.74 -24.12 -7.79
CA THR A 54 -2.54 -24.53 -7.05
C THR A 54 -1.50 -23.42 -6.94
N ASN A 55 -1.68 -22.31 -7.67
CA ASN A 55 -0.81 -21.14 -7.63
C ASN A 55 -1.62 -19.84 -7.63
N VAL A 56 -1.04 -18.80 -7.02
CA VAL A 56 -1.70 -17.50 -6.78
C VAL A 56 -1.81 -16.70 -8.07
N GLN A 57 -0.78 -16.73 -8.94
CA GLN A 57 -0.79 -15.96 -10.19
C GLN A 57 -1.91 -16.42 -11.13
N ALA A 58 -2.16 -17.72 -11.25
CA ALA A 58 -3.26 -18.22 -12.07
C ALA A 58 -4.63 -17.81 -11.53
N ALA A 59 -4.80 -17.81 -10.20
CA ALA A 59 -6.02 -17.34 -9.55
C ALA A 59 -6.27 -15.85 -9.84
N ILE A 60 -5.24 -14.99 -9.73
CA ILE A 60 -5.33 -13.56 -10.08
C ILE A 60 -5.74 -13.37 -11.54
N MET A 61 -5.15 -14.15 -12.45
CA MET A 61 -5.42 -14.03 -13.90
C MET A 61 -6.81 -14.52 -14.28
N SER A 62 -7.41 -15.44 -13.51
CA SER A 62 -8.67 -16.10 -13.85
C SER A 62 -9.92 -15.21 -13.75
N VAL A 63 -9.82 -14.06 -13.06
CA VAL A 63 -10.97 -13.22 -12.75
C VAL A 63 -10.78 -11.77 -13.20
N PRO A 64 -11.87 -11.05 -13.52
CA PRO A 64 -11.82 -9.60 -13.82
C PRO A 64 -11.54 -8.79 -12.57
N SER A 65 -11.46 -7.46 -12.70
CA SER A 65 -11.43 -6.53 -11.56
C SER A 65 -12.63 -6.70 -10.65
N GLY A 66 -12.43 -6.44 -9.36
CA GLY A 66 -13.50 -6.20 -8.41
C GLY A 66 -14.05 -4.77 -8.46
N SER A 67 -14.84 -4.45 -7.45
CA SER A 67 -15.30 -3.09 -7.15
C SER A 67 -15.31 -2.88 -5.63
N ARG A 68 -15.45 -1.64 -5.18
CA ARG A 68 -15.53 -1.33 -3.75
C ARG A 68 -16.61 -2.12 -3.02
N THR A 69 -17.78 -2.33 -3.66
CA THR A 69 -18.92 -3.05 -3.09
C THR A 69 -18.90 -4.54 -3.37
N ASN A 70 -18.01 -5.01 -4.23
CA ASN A 70 -17.85 -6.41 -4.60
C ASN A 70 -16.38 -6.71 -4.94
N PRO A 71 -15.49 -6.78 -3.95
CA PRO A 71 -14.09 -7.11 -4.18
C PRO A 71 -13.94 -8.56 -4.65
N VAL A 72 -12.83 -8.84 -5.31
CA VAL A 72 -12.38 -10.22 -5.59
C VAL A 72 -11.60 -10.69 -4.36
N VAL A 73 -12.07 -11.75 -3.72
CA VAL A 73 -11.38 -12.35 -2.56
C VAL A 73 -10.72 -13.64 -2.99
N ILE A 74 -9.41 -13.72 -2.77
CA ILE A 74 -8.60 -14.92 -3.02
C ILE A 74 -8.08 -15.44 -1.69
N HIS A 75 -8.64 -16.54 -1.24
CA HIS A 75 -8.20 -17.26 -0.04
C HIS A 75 -7.01 -18.14 -0.38
N VAL A 76 -5.88 -17.89 0.23
CA VAL A 76 -4.63 -18.63 0.03
C VAL A 76 -4.40 -19.53 1.25
N LYS A 77 -4.51 -20.84 1.05
CA LYS A 77 -4.26 -21.82 2.11
C LYS A 77 -2.79 -21.88 2.51
N PRO A 78 -2.47 -22.38 3.71
CA PRO A 78 -1.09 -22.58 4.11
C PRO A 78 -0.29 -23.37 3.07
N GLY A 79 0.91 -22.87 2.76
CA GLY A 79 1.81 -23.41 1.74
C GLY A 79 2.87 -22.41 1.34
N THR A 80 3.93 -22.90 0.72
CA THR A 80 4.97 -22.06 0.11
C THR A 80 4.75 -22.01 -1.40
N TYR A 81 4.39 -20.83 -1.88
CA TYR A 81 4.12 -20.55 -3.28
C TYR A 81 5.34 -19.85 -3.90
N LYS A 82 6.24 -20.65 -4.50
CA LYS A 82 7.44 -20.13 -5.15
C LYS A 82 7.13 -19.74 -6.59
N GLU A 83 6.64 -18.52 -6.77
CA GLU A 83 6.23 -17.99 -8.07
C GLU A 83 6.41 -16.46 -8.11
N LEU A 84 6.59 -15.89 -9.31
CA LEU A 84 6.54 -14.45 -9.51
C LEU A 84 5.08 -14.02 -9.60
N ILE A 85 4.67 -13.14 -8.70
CA ILE A 85 3.30 -12.64 -8.61
C ILE A 85 3.23 -11.21 -9.14
N TYR A 86 2.29 -10.99 -10.06
CA TYR A 86 2.01 -9.67 -10.60
C TYR A 86 0.50 -9.39 -10.59
N VAL A 87 0.09 -8.44 -9.75
CA VAL A 87 -1.27 -7.90 -9.73
C VAL A 87 -1.30 -6.67 -10.63
N GLN A 88 -1.78 -6.85 -11.85
CA GLN A 88 -1.77 -5.82 -12.91
C GLN A 88 -2.69 -4.65 -12.53
N ARG A 89 -2.43 -3.48 -13.11
CA ARG A 89 -3.14 -2.22 -12.83
C ARG A 89 -4.66 -2.30 -12.98
N GLU A 90 -5.14 -3.08 -13.91
CA GLU A 90 -6.57 -3.32 -14.13
C GLU A 90 -7.22 -4.23 -13.07
N LYS A 91 -6.44 -4.97 -12.26
CA LYS A 91 -6.92 -5.89 -11.22
C LYS A 91 -7.20 -5.16 -9.91
N ARG A 92 -8.08 -4.16 -9.95
CA ARG A 92 -8.43 -3.36 -8.77
C ARG A 92 -9.36 -4.11 -7.82
N PHE A 93 -9.36 -3.72 -6.55
CA PHE A 93 -10.18 -4.29 -5.48
C PHE A 93 -9.97 -5.80 -5.31
N PHE A 94 -8.72 -6.23 -5.38
CA PHE A 94 -8.31 -7.59 -5.05
C PHE A 94 -7.95 -7.66 -3.57
N HIS A 95 -8.42 -8.70 -2.91
CA HIS A 95 -8.14 -8.99 -1.51
C HIS A 95 -7.55 -10.40 -1.42
N LEU A 96 -6.25 -10.50 -1.13
CA LEU A 96 -5.56 -11.76 -0.84
C LEU A 96 -5.65 -12.05 0.66
N VAL A 97 -6.19 -13.19 1.05
CA VAL A 97 -6.40 -13.58 2.45
C VAL A 97 -5.72 -14.90 2.72
N GLY A 98 -4.64 -14.88 3.49
CA GLY A 98 -4.01 -16.08 4.03
C GLY A 98 -4.73 -16.55 5.31
N GLU A 99 -4.60 -17.83 5.63
CA GLU A 99 -5.12 -18.38 6.90
C GLU A 99 -4.17 -18.12 8.07
N ASP A 100 -2.85 -18.13 7.82
CA ASP A 100 -1.80 -17.98 8.82
C ASP A 100 -0.59 -17.30 8.16
N PRO A 101 -0.16 -16.12 8.65
CA PRO A 101 0.93 -15.38 8.02
C PRO A 101 2.28 -16.11 8.06
N GLU A 102 2.49 -17.03 9.01
CA GLU A 102 3.74 -17.80 9.09
C GLU A 102 3.76 -19.01 8.17
N LYS A 103 2.59 -19.45 7.70
CA LYS A 103 2.44 -20.65 6.87
C LYS A 103 1.97 -20.36 5.45
N THR A 104 1.48 -19.14 5.17
CA THR A 104 1.06 -18.71 3.82
C THR A 104 2.14 -17.84 3.22
N ILE A 105 3.06 -18.43 2.46
CA ILE A 105 4.29 -17.78 2.03
C ILE A 105 4.31 -17.63 0.50
N LEU A 106 4.37 -16.38 0.04
CA LEU A 106 4.58 -16.01 -1.35
C LEU A 106 6.06 -15.62 -1.50
N THR A 107 6.83 -16.38 -2.27
CA THR A 107 8.29 -16.22 -2.33
C THR A 107 8.84 -16.40 -3.73
N TYR A 108 9.99 -15.74 -3.99
CA TYR A 108 10.89 -16.02 -5.10
C TYR A 108 12.31 -15.64 -4.70
N ASP A 109 13.30 -15.86 -5.58
CA ASP A 109 14.72 -15.72 -5.25
C ASP A 109 15.53 -14.91 -6.27
N LEU A 110 14.90 -13.97 -6.98
CA LEU A 110 15.63 -13.06 -7.87
C LEU A 110 16.40 -12.01 -7.05
N HIS A 111 17.61 -11.72 -7.47
CA HIS A 111 18.45 -10.65 -6.92
C HIS A 111 19.15 -9.85 -8.03
N ALA A 112 19.53 -8.61 -7.73
CA ALA A 112 20.00 -7.65 -8.72
C ALA A 112 21.22 -8.10 -9.54
N ASN A 113 22.06 -8.97 -8.99
CA ASN A 113 23.31 -9.43 -9.62
C ASN A 113 23.12 -10.61 -10.60
N ILE A 114 21.92 -11.18 -10.71
CA ILE A 114 21.61 -12.21 -11.69
C ILE A 114 21.88 -11.65 -13.10
N LYS A 115 22.53 -12.44 -13.96
CA LYS A 115 22.78 -12.03 -15.34
C LYS A 115 21.56 -12.24 -16.20
N GLY A 116 21.11 -11.18 -16.86
CA GLY A 116 20.09 -11.25 -17.91
C GLY A 116 20.63 -11.85 -19.21
N SER A 117 19.76 -11.95 -20.21
CA SER A 117 20.12 -12.47 -21.54
C SER A 117 21.18 -11.64 -22.28
N ASP A 118 21.35 -10.37 -21.90
CA ASP A 118 22.38 -9.47 -22.41
C ASP A 118 23.72 -9.57 -21.63
N GLY A 119 23.82 -10.49 -20.67
CA GLY A 119 24.98 -10.71 -19.81
C GLY A 119 25.17 -9.66 -18.71
N LYS A 120 24.30 -8.65 -18.60
CA LYS A 120 24.35 -7.62 -17.55
C LYS A 120 23.50 -8.02 -16.35
N PRO A 121 23.79 -7.47 -15.15
CA PRO A 121 22.89 -7.63 -14.00
C PRO A 121 21.47 -7.14 -14.32
N ILE A 122 20.46 -7.89 -13.86
CA ILE A 122 19.05 -7.50 -14.06
C ILE A 122 18.68 -6.24 -13.30
N GLY A 123 19.40 -5.90 -12.23
CA GLY A 123 19.19 -4.74 -11.39
C GLY A 123 18.01 -4.88 -10.43
N THR A 124 17.96 -4.00 -9.44
CA THR A 124 17.02 -4.02 -8.31
C THR A 124 15.55 -4.13 -8.74
N PHE A 125 15.13 -3.32 -9.72
CA PHE A 125 13.70 -3.19 -10.09
C PHE A 125 13.12 -4.40 -10.82
N HIS A 126 13.93 -5.40 -11.18
CA HIS A 126 13.50 -6.64 -11.83
C HIS A 126 13.54 -7.84 -10.87
N THR A 127 13.70 -7.61 -9.58
CA THR A 127 13.83 -8.68 -8.58
C THR A 127 12.57 -8.97 -7.74
N PRO A 128 11.47 -8.19 -7.78
CA PRO A 128 10.35 -8.43 -6.88
C PRO A 128 9.78 -9.83 -7.00
N SER A 129 9.62 -10.53 -5.87
CA SER A 129 8.83 -11.76 -5.78
C SER A 129 7.36 -11.45 -6.07
N THR A 130 6.86 -10.32 -5.53
CA THR A 130 5.49 -9.85 -5.75
C THR A 130 5.49 -8.40 -6.21
N THR A 131 4.73 -8.09 -7.25
CA THR A 131 4.49 -6.71 -7.73
C THR A 131 3.00 -6.40 -7.70
N ILE A 132 2.63 -5.28 -7.09
CA ILE A 132 1.26 -4.77 -6.99
C ILE A 132 1.18 -3.43 -7.73
N ASP A 133 0.66 -3.46 -8.97
CA ASP A 133 0.38 -2.26 -9.76
C ASP A 133 -1.07 -1.77 -9.57
N ALA A 134 -1.94 -2.64 -9.07
CA ALA A 134 -3.36 -2.37 -8.89
C ALA A 134 -3.63 -1.42 -7.72
N ASP A 135 -4.53 -0.46 -7.93
CA ASP A 135 -5.10 0.34 -6.87
C ASP A 135 -6.11 -0.46 -6.03
N ASP A 136 -6.36 -0.01 -4.79
CA ASP A 136 -7.35 -0.59 -3.89
C ASP A 136 -7.09 -2.08 -3.58
N PHE A 137 -5.81 -2.46 -3.54
CA PHE A 137 -5.38 -3.82 -3.19
C PHE A 137 -5.35 -4.01 -1.67
N THR A 138 -5.72 -5.19 -1.21
CA THR A 138 -5.60 -5.56 0.21
C THR A 138 -4.95 -6.94 0.34
N ALA A 139 -4.09 -7.12 1.35
CA ALA A 139 -3.58 -8.41 1.76
C ALA A 139 -3.71 -8.59 3.28
N GLU A 140 -4.05 -9.80 3.70
CA GLU A 140 -4.17 -10.16 5.11
C GLU A 140 -3.53 -11.52 5.38
N ASN A 141 -2.79 -11.64 6.49
CA ASN A 141 -2.22 -12.90 6.98
C ASN A 141 -1.31 -13.62 5.97
N ILE A 142 -0.47 -12.90 5.26
CA ILE A 142 0.42 -13.43 4.21
C ILE A 142 1.86 -13.01 4.49
N THR A 143 2.81 -13.92 4.26
CA THR A 143 4.22 -13.62 4.12
C THR A 143 4.57 -13.34 2.67
N PHE A 144 5.13 -12.15 2.41
CA PHE A 144 5.84 -11.79 1.18
C PHE A 144 7.35 -11.90 1.44
N GLU A 145 8.01 -12.75 0.70
CA GLU A 145 9.42 -13.05 0.91
C GLU A 145 10.25 -12.93 -0.38
N ASN A 146 11.49 -12.49 -0.25
CA ASN A 146 12.52 -12.81 -1.23
C ASN A 146 13.57 -13.69 -0.56
N SER A 147 13.66 -14.93 -1.01
CA SER A 147 14.50 -15.98 -0.43
C SER A 147 15.94 -16.05 -0.99
N ALA A 148 16.38 -15.03 -1.75
CA ALA A 148 17.75 -14.99 -2.30
C ALA A 148 18.84 -14.88 -1.22
N GLY A 149 18.51 -14.40 -0.02
CA GLY A 149 19.46 -14.20 1.07
C GLY A 149 20.23 -12.88 0.97
N ALA A 150 21.33 -12.75 1.71
CA ALA A 150 22.14 -11.52 1.79
C ALA A 150 23.11 -11.38 0.60
N VAL A 151 22.58 -11.38 -0.62
CA VAL A 151 23.36 -11.40 -1.89
C VAL A 151 23.34 -10.06 -2.65
N GLY A 152 22.76 -9.02 -2.06
CA GLY A 152 22.52 -7.71 -2.65
C GLY A 152 21.02 -7.38 -2.70
N GLN A 153 20.64 -6.43 -3.54
CA GLN A 153 19.25 -5.96 -3.65
C GLN A 153 18.33 -7.09 -4.14
N ALA A 154 17.27 -7.37 -3.39
CA ALA A 154 16.33 -8.46 -3.66
C ALA A 154 14.96 -8.16 -3.01
N LEU A 155 14.00 -7.75 -3.82
CA LEU A 155 12.70 -7.28 -3.35
C LEU A 155 11.75 -8.43 -3.03
N ALA A 156 11.21 -8.47 -1.82
CA ALA A 156 10.06 -9.31 -1.49
C ALA A 156 8.79 -8.77 -2.15
N ILE A 157 8.62 -7.44 -2.11
CA ILE A 157 7.45 -6.80 -2.72
C ILE A 157 7.80 -5.43 -3.31
N ARG A 158 7.17 -5.13 -4.44
CA ARG A 158 7.08 -3.79 -5.04
C ARG A 158 5.63 -3.35 -5.11
N VAL A 159 5.33 -2.13 -4.65
CA VAL A 159 3.98 -1.56 -4.67
C VAL A 159 3.99 -0.27 -5.47
N ASP A 160 3.28 -0.26 -6.58
CA ASP A 160 3.01 0.88 -7.47
C ASP A 160 1.54 1.32 -7.40
N GLY A 161 0.65 0.51 -6.84
CA GLY A 161 -0.77 0.79 -6.67
C GLY A 161 -1.05 1.83 -5.56
N ASP A 162 -2.07 2.64 -5.76
CA ASP A 162 -2.58 3.58 -4.75
C ASP A 162 -3.60 2.91 -3.83
N ARG A 163 -3.64 3.30 -2.54
CA ARG A 163 -4.54 2.79 -1.51
C ARG A 163 -4.39 1.28 -1.25
N ALA A 164 -3.14 0.79 -1.30
CA ALA A 164 -2.88 -0.58 -0.91
C ALA A 164 -2.84 -0.74 0.63
N MET A 165 -3.42 -1.82 1.14
CA MET A 165 -3.50 -2.12 2.57
C MET A 165 -2.94 -3.51 2.88
N PHE A 166 -2.17 -3.58 3.97
CA PHE A 166 -1.56 -4.81 4.45
C PHE A 166 -1.84 -4.97 5.95
N HIS A 167 -2.52 -6.07 6.32
CA HIS A 167 -2.89 -6.34 7.71
C HIS A 167 -2.31 -7.66 8.15
N ASN A 168 -1.61 -7.67 9.29
CA ASN A 168 -1.02 -8.87 9.85
C ASN A 168 -0.18 -9.66 8.82
N CYS A 169 0.53 -8.94 7.93
CA CYS A 169 1.42 -9.52 6.92
C CYS A 169 2.87 -9.54 7.40
N ARG A 170 3.67 -10.39 6.78
CA ARG A 170 5.12 -10.44 7.01
C ARG A 170 5.84 -10.10 5.71
N PHE A 171 6.93 -9.35 5.82
CA PHE A 171 7.79 -8.97 4.70
C PHE A 171 9.22 -9.39 5.05
N LEU A 172 9.72 -10.40 4.35
CA LEU A 172 11.00 -11.03 4.69
C LEU A 172 11.99 -10.87 3.53
N GLY A 173 13.14 -10.32 3.85
CA GLY A 173 14.24 -10.13 2.91
C GLY A 173 15.49 -9.64 3.63
N TRP A 174 16.42 -9.10 2.86
CA TRP A 174 17.67 -8.53 3.35
C TRP A 174 17.83 -7.09 2.87
N GLN A 175 18.59 -6.85 1.80
CA GLN A 175 18.69 -5.52 1.21
C GLN A 175 17.51 -5.24 0.29
N ASP A 176 16.87 -4.06 0.42
CA ASP A 176 15.79 -3.59 -0.44
C ASP A 176 14.51 -4.46 -0.35
N THR A 177 14.10 -4.91 0.85
CA THR A 177 12.97 -5.85 1.01
C THR A 177 11.64 -5.31 0.44
N ILE A 178 11.29 -4.04 0.75
CA ILE A 178 10.01 -3.42 0.37
C ILE A 178 10.27 -2.15 -0.46
N LEU A 179 9.88 -2.16 -1.72
CA LEU A 179 9.82 -0.96 -2.56
C LEU A 179 8.40 -0.40 -2.59
N LEU A 180 8.19 0.76 -1.97
CA LEU A 180 6.98 1.56 -2.07
C LEU A 180 7.23 2.66 -3.09
N ASN A 181 6.98 2.34 -4.37
CA ASN A 181 7.45 3.16 -5.49
C ASN A 181 6.62 4.44 -5.67
N ARG A 182 5.31 4.36 -5.48
CA ARG A 182 4.37 5.50 -5.60
C ARG A 182 3.04 5.18 -4.92
N GLY A 183 2.12 6.17 -4.87
CA GLY A 183 0.80 6.02 -4.29
C GLY A 183 0.81 6.10 -2.76
N ARG A 184 -0.28 5.63 -2.15
CA ARG A 184 -0.50 5.64 -0.70
C ARG A 184 -0.68 4.23 -0.20
N GLN A 185 0.02 3.86 0.88
CA GLN A 185 -0.05 2.52 1.45
C GLN A 185 -0.27 2.58 2.96
N TYR A 186 -0.95 1.57 3.49
CA TYR A 186 -1.20 1.39 4.91
C TYR A 186 -0.81 -0.02 5.36
N PHE A 187 0.01 -0.08 6.40
CA PHE A 187 0.48 -1.31 7.01
C PHE A 187 0.03 -1.34 8.47
N GLU A 188 -0.64 -2.39 8.89
CA GLU A 188 -1.08 -2.55 10.26
C GLU A 188 -0.70 -3.91 10.83
N ASN A 189 -0.09 -3.92 12.02
CA ASN A 189 0.35 -5.13 12.73
C ASN A 189 1.28 -6.03 11.87
N CYS A 190 2.07 -5.43 10.97
CA CYS A 190 2.96 -6.18 10.09
C CYS A 190 4.33 -6.43 10.74
N TYR A 191 4.95 -7.55 10.36
CA TYR A 191 6.35 -7.86 10.68
C TYR A 191 7.22 -7.63 9.45
N ILE A 192 8.27 -6.81 9.59
CA ILE A 192 9.13 -6.41 8.46
C ILE A 192 10.58 -6.65 8.84
N ALA A 193 11.29 -7.49 8.09
CA ALA A 193 12.67 -7.84 8.33
C ALA A 193 13.59 -7.48 7.17
N GLY A 194 14.79 -6.98 7.50
CA GLY A 194 15.84 -6.64 6.54
C GLY A 194 17.04 -6.00 7.20
N HIS A 195 18.01 -5.54 6.39
CA HIS A 195 19.22 -4.92 6.93
C HIS A 195 19.61 -3.59 6.24
N VAL A 196 19.70 -3.51 4.92
CA VAL A 196 20.07 -2.27 4.21
C VAL A 196 18.92 -1.78 3.37
N ASP A 197 18.46 -0.53 3.63
CA ASP A 197 17.42 0.16 2.85
C ASP A 197 16.15 -0.67 2.66
N PHE A 198 15.81 -1.48 3.68
CA PHE A 198 14.82 -2.52 3.49
C PHE A 198 13.36 -2.03 3.42
N ILE A 199 13.13 -0.73 3.65
CA ILE A 199 11.87 -0.02 3.34
C ILE A 199 12.24 1.23 2.54
N PHE A 200 11.99 1.25 1.24
CA PHE A 200 12.44 2.35 0.39
C PHE A 200 11.43 2.74 -0.69
N GLY A 201 11.64 3.91 -1.31
CA GLY A 201 10.81 4.41 -2.40
C GLY A 201 10.24 5.81 -2.17
N ALA A 202 9.32 6.22 -3.08
CA ALA A 202 8.79 7.57 -3.17
C ALA A 202 7.33 7.72 -2.69
N ALA A 203 6.70 6.64 -2.26
CA ALA A 203 5.31 6.64 -1.83
C ALA A 203 5.06 7.41 -0.52
N THR A 204 3.79 7.68 -0.23
CA THR A 204 3.32 8.03 1.11
C THR A 204 2.81 6.77 1.81
N ALA A 205 3.45 6.36 2.91
CA ALA A 205 3.06 5.16 3.62
C ALA A 205 2.92 5.38 5.12
N TRP A 206 1.91 4.75 5.71
CA TRP A 206 1.68 4.72 7.16
C TRP A 206 1.85 3.28 7.67
N PHE A 207 2.72 3.15 8.70
CA PHE A 207 2.96 1.90 9.39
C PHE A 207 2.42 2.02 10.81
N GLU A 208 1.35 1.29 11.12
CA GLU A 208 0.72 1.27 12.44
C GLU A 208 1.04 -0.02 13.17
N LYS A 209 1.59 0.07 14.38
CA LYS A 209 1.90 -1.08 15.26
C LYS A 209 2.71 -2.19 14.57
N CYS A 210 3.60 -1.82 13.66
CA CYS A 210 4.46 -2.77 12.96
C CYS A 210 5.69 -3.13 13.81
N HIS A 211 6.15 -4.36 13.66
CA HIS A 211 7.42 -4.82 14.21
C HIS A 211 8.47 -4.80 13.12
N ILE A 212 9.49 -3.97 13.30
CA ILE A 212 10.62 -3.78 12.38
C ILE A 212 11.83 -4.53 12.95
N GLN A 213 12.25 -5.58 12.26
CA GLN A 213 13.38 -6.43 12.65
C GLN A 213 14.61 -6.13 11.81
N CYS A 214 15.65 -5.60 12.42
CA CYS A 214 16.94 -5.37 11.78
C CYS A 214 17.80 -6.64 11.86
N LEU A 215 18.24 -7.14 10.71
CA LEU A 215 19.03 -8.38 10.59
C LEU A 215 20.56 -8.13 10.58
N GLY A 216 20.98 -6.92 10.87
CA GLY A 216 22.40 -6.53 10.89
C GLY A 216 22.58 -5.03 10.80
N ASP A 217 23.81 -4.59 10.63
CA ASP A 217 24.13 -3.18 10.39
C ASP A 217 23.51 -2.70 9.07
N GLY A 218 22.88 -1.50 9.11
CA GLY A 218 22.28 -0.98 7.89
C GLY A 218 21.38 0.24 8.10
N TYR A 219 20.31 0.28 7.35
CA TYR A 219 19.39 1.40 7.31
C TYR A 219 17.95 0.86 7.19
N ILE A 220 17.07 1.26 8.09
CA ILE A 220 15.65 0.84 8.02
C ILE A 220 14.99 1.43 6.77
N THR A 221 15.16 2.76 6.56
CA THR A 221 14.51 3.45 5.46
C THR A 221 15.48 4.12 4.50
N ALA A 222 15.12 4.12 3.21
CA ALA A 222 15.73 4.92 2.17
C ALA A 222 14.65 5.64 1.34
N ALA A 223 14.06 6.68 1.91
CA ALA A 223 13.00 7.42 1.26
C ALA A 223 13.52 8.25 0.07
N SER A 224 12.69 8.34 -0.97
CA SER A 224 12.91 9.21 -2.14
C SER A 224 11.73 10.14 -2.40
N THR A 225 11.10 10.59 -1.35
CA THR A 225 9.90 11.44 -1.35
C THR A 225 10.09 12.65 -2.26
N PRO A 226 9.18 12.96 -3.20
CA PRO A 226 9.21 14.17 -4.01
C PRO A 226 9.09 15.46 -3.19
N ALA A 227 9.55 16.57 -3.76
CA ALA A 227 9.55 17.88 -3.09
C ALA A 227 8.13 18.38 -2.75
N ASP A 228 7.18 18.12 -3.63
CA ASP A 228 5.77 18.56 -3.54
C ASP A 228 4.89 17.61 -2.70
N GLN A 229 5.43 16.45 -2.32
CA GLN A 229 4.73 15.47 -1.47
C GLN A 229 5.03 15.77 0.00
N PRO A 230 4.02 16.13 0.83
CA PRO A 230 4.25 16.58 2.20
C PRO A 230 4.72 15.50 3.16
N PHE A 231 4.36 14.23 2.90
CA PHE A 231 4.75 13.08 3.73
C PHE A 231 5.35 11.97 2.86
N GLY A 232 6.35 11.28 3.41
CA GLY A 232 6.86 10.01 2.92
C GLY A 232 6.41 8.86 3.81
N PHE A 233 7.33 8.27 4.58
CA PHE A 233 7.03 7.17 5.49
C PHE A 233 6.73 7.68 6.90
N VAL A 234 5.64 7.19 7.50
CA VAL A 234 5.27 7.49 8.90
C VAL A 234 5.09 6.17 9.64
N PHE A 235 5.89 5.98 10.69
CA PHE A 235 5.82 4.85 11.60
C PHE A 235 5.16 5.31 12.89
N SER A 236 4.09 4.65 13.30
CA SER A 236 3.30 5.00 14.48
C SER A 236 3.13 3.79 15.39
N ASN A 237 3.44 3.96 16.67
CA ASN A 237 3.33 2.91 17.68
C ASN A 237 4.08 1.61 17.30
N CYS A 238 5.17 1.73 16.56
CA CYS A 238 5.96 0.61 16.08
C CYS A 238 6.99 0.15 17.11
N LYS A 239 7.56 -1.04 16.87
CA LYS A 239 8.66 -1.59 17.64
C LYS A 239 9.83 -1.90 16.70
N ILE A 240 11.06 -1.50 17.09
CA ILE A 240 12.30 -1.80 16.36
C ILE A 240 13.17 -2.69 17.22
N THR A 241 13.55 -3.83 16.69
CA THR A 241 14.49 -4.78 17.32
C THR A 241 15.59 -5.18 16.36
N GLY A 242 16.64 -5.84 16.85
CA GLY A 242 17.73 -6.32 16.02
C GLY A 242 18.23 -7.70 16.43
N ASP A 243 18.79 -8.41 15.46
CA ASP A 243 19.46 -9.68 15.65
C ASP A 243 20.65 -9.77 14.66
N PRO A 244 21.89 -9.84 15.17
CA PRO A 244 22.27 -9.78 16.59
C PRO A 244 22.04 -8.39 17.20
N PRO A 245 21.84 -8.29 18.54
CA PRO A 245 21.52 -7.01 19.19
C PRO A 245 22.69 -5.99 19.17
N GLU A 246 23.91 -6.46 18.96
CA GLU A 246 25.11 -5.60 18.85
C GLU A 246 25.19 -4.87 17.51
N ALA A 247 24.48 -5.31 16.48
CA ALA A 247 24.44 -4.63 15.20
C ALA A 247 23.85 -3.23 15.35
N ARG A 248 24.38 -2.25 14.60
CA ARG A 248 24.01 -0.84 14.69
C ARG A 248 23.37 -0.36 13.40
N THR A 249 22.09 -0.07 13.46
CA THR A 249 21.26 0.34 12.31
C THR A 249 20.83 1.79 12.44
N TYR A 250 20.82 2.53 11.34
CA TYR A 250 20.22 3.86 11.26
C TYR A 250 18.70 3.75 11.00
N LEU A 251 17.92 4.70 11.49
CA LEU A 251 16.49 4.84 11.18
C LEU A 251 16.24 5.10 9.69
N GLY A 252 17.23 5.74 9.05
CA GLY A 252 17.18 5.93 7.61
C GLY A 252 18.28 6.82 7.05
N ARG A 253 18.31 6.86 5.71
CA ARG A 253 19.17 7.74 4.91
C ARG A 253 18.42 8.27 3.68
N PRO A 254 18.72 9.49 3.16
CA PRO A 254 17.96 10.08 2.07
C PRO A 254 18.43 9.55 0.71
N TRP A 255 17.61 8.67 0.10
CA TRP A 255 17.88 8.27 -1.30
C TRP A 255 17.78 9.47 -2.25
N ARG A 256 16.81 10.36 -2.00
CA ARG A 256 16.68 11.66 -2.68
C ARG A 256 16.64 12.79 -1.68
N ILE A 257 16.95 14.00 -2.13
CA ILE A 257 17.19 15.16 -1.26
C ILE A 257 15.99 15.62 -0.41
N TYR A 258 14.74 15.31 -0.83
CA TYR A 258 13.52 15.63 -0.08
C TYR A 258 12.96 14.44 0.70
N ALA A 259 13.78 13.42 0.93
CA ALA A 259 13.37 12.24 1.70
C ALA A 259 12.61 12.62 2.98
N SER A 260 11.52 11.92 3.26
CA SER A 260 10.68 12.16 4.43
C SER A 260 10.40 10.86 5.17
N THR A 261 10.79 10.79 6.45
CA THR A 261 10.50 9.67 7.34
C THR A 261 10.27 10.18 8.74
N ILE A 262 9.19 9.72 9.38
CA ILE A 262 8.77 10.14 10.71
C ILE A 262 8.51 8.91 11.57
N PHE A 263 9.05 8.90 12.81
CA PHE A 263 8.72 7.90 13.82
C PHE A 263 7.93 8.55 14.96
N LEU A 264 6.76 8.00 15.28
CA LEU A 264 5.87 8.47 16.35
C LEU A 264 5.68 7.34 17.36
N ASN A 265 5.90 7.61 18.64
CA ASN A 265 5.69 6.68 19.75
C ASN A 265 6.31 5.28 19.51
N THR A 266 7.50 5.21 18.94
CA THR A 266 8.15 3.96 18.55
C THR A 266 9.12 3.49 19.64
N GLU A 267 9.00 2.21 20.03
CA GLU A 267 9.96 1.55 20.91
C GLU A 267 11.16 1.09 20.09
N MET A 268 12.37 1.47 20.50
CA MET A 268 13.62 1.19 19.80
C MET A 268 14.62 0.49 20.71
N SER A 269 15.05 -0.70 20.35
CA SER A 269 16.14 -1.40 21.05
C SER A 269 17.50 -0.74 20.77
N GLU A 270 18.55 -1.23 21.42
CA GLU A 270 19.94 -0.77 21.24
C GLU A 270 20.50 -0.95 19.83
N ILE A 271 19.79 -1.66 18.94
CA ILE A 271 20.16 -1.79 17.53
C ILE A 271 20.19 -0.43 16.81
N VAL A 272 19.38 0.53 17.25
CA VAL A 272 19.32 1.86 16.65
C VAL A 272 20.51 2.70 17.11
N ARG A 273 21.30 3.19 16.16
CA ARG A 273 22.46 4.06 16.42
C ARG A 273 22.05 5.34 17.15
N PRO A 274 22.90 5.83 18.07
CA PRO A 274 22.63 7.09 18.78
C PRO A 274 22.37 8.28 17.86
N GLU A 275 23.08 8.37 16.72
CA GLU A 275 22.92 9.42 15.71
C GLU A 275 21.53 9.36 15.05
N GLY A 276 20.91 8.19 15.01
CA GLY A 276 19.59 7.90 14.44
C GLY A 276 19.56 7.91 12.92
N TRP A 277 20.12 8.92 12.28
CA TRP A 277 20.01 9.15 10.85
C TRP A 277 21.40 9.28 10.19
N ASN A 278 21.47 8.96 8.91
CA ASN A 278 22.65 9.08 8.07
C ASN A 278 22.35 9.94 6.85
N ASP A 279 23.29 10.78 6.41
CA ASP A 279 23.12 11.70 5.29
C ASP A 279 23.52 11.13 3.93
N TRP A 280 23.89 9.84 3.87
CA TRP A 280 24.40 9.18 2.66
C TRP A 280 25.65 9.86 2.08
N LYS A 281 26.46 10.52 2.92
CA LYS A 281 27.59 11.39 2.52
C LYS A 281 27.16 12.53 1.56
N LYS A 282 25.97 13.07 1.79
CA LYS A 282 25.34 14.16 1.03
C LYS A 282 24.89 15.26 1.99
N PRO A 283 25.80 16.07 2.54
CA PRO A 283 25.48 17.09 3.55
C PRO A 283 24.48 18.13 3.05
N GLU A 284 24.33 18.32 1.74
CA GLU A 284 23.29 19.15 1.15
C GLU A 284 21.87 18.69 1.51
N THR A 285 21.68 17.43 1.88
CA THR A 285 20.38 16.87 2.31
C THR A 285 19.95 17.36 3.69
N HIS A 286 20.86 17.88 4.52
CA HIS A 286 20.52 18.37 5.86
C HIS A 286 19.45 19.49 5.84
N GLN A 287 19.38 20.26 4.75
CA GLN A 287 18.42 21.36 4.59
C GLN A 287 17.09 20.92 3.99
N THR A 288 17.03 19.76 3.36
CA THR A 288 15.89 19.33 2.56
C THR A 288 15.25 18.04 3.03
N ALA A 289 16.00 17.13 3.65
CA ALA A 289 15.46 15.91 4.25
C ALA A 289 14.54 16.25 5.42
N ARG A 290 13.39 15.58 5.47
CA ARG A 290 12.34 15.82 6.46
C ARG A 290 12.23 14.62 7.40
N TYR A 291 13.28 14.44 8.22
CA TYR A 291 13.35 13.38 9.21
C TYR A 291 12.95 13.89 10.57
N ALA A 292 12.06 13.14 11.23
CA ALA A 292 11.53 13.56 12.51
C ALA A 292 11.20 12.37 13.44
N GLU A 293 11.23 12.64 14.71
CA GLU A 293 10.82 11.71 15.76
C GLU A 293 9.94 12.42 16.79
N PHE A 294 9.02 11.67 17.40
CA PHE A 294 8.26 12.08 18.57
C PHE A 294 8.10 10.91 19.53
N HIS A 295 8.52 11.13 20.79
CA HIS A 295 8.32 10.17 21.88
C HIS A 295 8.84 8.77 21.55
N SER A 296 10.02 8.70 20.89
CA SER A 296 10.76 7.44 20.76
C SER A 296 11.20 6.95 22.14
N THR A 297 11.04 5.67 22.43
CA THR A 297 11.33 5.04 23.73
C THR A 297 12.33 3.89 23.59
N GLY A 298 12.76 3.32 24.71
CA GLY A 298 13.76 2.26 24.75
C GLY A 298 15.20 2.75 24.59
N PRO A 299 16.19 1.85 24.66
CA PRO A 299 17.62 2.22 24.64
C PRO A 299 18.04 2.98 23.38
N GLY A 300 17.49 2.61 22.21
CA GLY A 300 17.76 3.27 20.94
C GLY A 300 16.92 4.52 20.68
N GLY A 301 15.94 4.83 21.54
CA GLY A 301 15.01 5.96 21.38
C GLY A 301 15.51 7.30 21.94
N SER A 302 16.70 7.36 22.53
CA SER A 302 17.21 8.59 23.16
C SER A 302 17.51 9.68 22.12
N PRO A 303 16.94 10.90 22.24
CA PRO A 303 17.21 11.99 21.32
C PRO A 303 18.55 12.71 21.55
N LYS A 304 19.27 12.40 22.65
CA LYS A 304 20.44 13.17 23.09
C LYS A 304 21.60 13.24 22.11
N GLN A 305 21.76 12.24 21.29
CA GLN A 305 22.87 12.11 20.35
C GLN A 305 22.38 12.03 18.88
N ARG A 306 21.09 12.34 18.64
CA ARG A 306 20.57 12.45 17.27
C ARG A 306 21.28 13.56 16.52
N VAL A 307 21.44 13.36 15.21
CA VAL A 307 21.94 14.42 14.34
C VAL A 307 21.08 15.68 14.46
N ASP A 308 21.68 16.86 14.40
CA ASP A 308 21.02 18.16 14.61
C ASP A 308 20.05 18.57 13.49
N TRP A 309 20.20 17.98 12.28
CA TRP A 309 19.33 18.20 11.13
C TRP A 309 18.06 17.33 11.13
N ALA A 310 17.92 16.39 12.05
CA ALA A 310 16.69 15.64 12.28
C ALA A 310 15.86 16.28 13.39
N LYS A 311 14.55 16.40 13.17
CA LYS A 311 13.66 17.16 14.05
C LYS A 311 13.10 16.29 15.18
N GLN A 312 13.12 16.81 16.40
CA GLN A 312 12.28 16.32 17.49
C GLN A 312 10.97 17.12 17.48
N LEU A 313 9.85 16.43 17.20
CA LEU A 313 8.55 17.07 17.09
C LEU A 313 8.01 17.45 18.48
N THR A 314 7.29 18.57 18.53
CA THR A 314 6.47 18.92 19.68
C THR A 314 5.20 18.06 19.73
N LYS A 315 4.55 17.98 20.90
CA LYS A 315 3.27 17.28 21.05
C LYS A 315 2.19 17.79 20.08
N ALA A 316 2.15 19.08 19.82
CA ALA A 316 1.18 19.69 18.91
C ALA A 316 1.45 19.29 17.45
N GLU A 317 2.72 19.28 17.02
CA GLU A 317 3.11 18.84 15.67
C GLU A 317 2.82 17.35 15.47
N ALA A 318 3.17 16.51 16.44
CA ALA A 318 2.91 15.07 16.36
C ALA A 318 1.40 14.76 16.32
N ALA A 319 0.59 15.46 17.12
CA ALA A 319 -0.87 15.29 17.12
C ALA A 319 -1.54 15.69 15.80
N ALA A 320 -0.92 16.54 15.00
CA ALA A 320 -1.40 16.92 13.67
C ALA A 320 -1.09 15.86 12.59
N ILE A 321 -0.23 14.89 12.87
CA ILE A 321 0.15 13.81 11.95
C ILE A 321 -0.74 12.60 12.22
N THR A 322 -1.80 12.44 11.44
CA THR A 322 -2.78 11.34 11.57
C THR A 322 -2.89 10.57 10.26
N PRO A 323 -3.34 9.29 10.26
CA PRO A 323 -3.54 8.53 9.01
C PRO A 323 -4.37 9.29 7.98
N GLY A 324 -5.48 9.90 8.39
CA GLY A 324 -6.32 10.69 7.49
C GLY A 324 -5.63 11.94 6.94
N LYS A 325 -4.73 12.59 7.70
CA LYS A 325 -3.94 13.74 7.22
C LYS A 325 -2.84 13.31 6.25
N VAL A 326 -2.18 12.19 6.54
CA VAL A 326 -1.04 11.68 5.76
C VAL A 326 -1.52 11.03 4.47
N LEU A 327 -2.56 10.19 4.54
CA LEU A 327 -3.03 9.37 3.43
C LEU A 327 -4.26 9.94 2.72
N GLY A 328 -4.90 11.00 3.25
CA GLY A 328 -6.19 11.48 2.78
C GLY A 328 -6.21 11.91 1.30
N GLY A 329 -5.15 12.54 0.81
CA GLY A 329 -5.10 13.04 -0.56
C GLY A 329 -6.30 13.93 -0.93
N ALA A 330 -6.63 13.99 -2.21
CA ALA A 330 -7.80 14.73 -2.71
C ALA A 330 -9.12 13.96 -2.57
N ASP A 331 -9.05 12.63 -2.42
CA ASP A 331 -10.20 11.74 -2.31
C ASP A 331 -10.61 11.41 -0.86
N GLY A 332 -9.88 11.96 0.12
CA GLY A 332 -10.16 11.76 1.55
C GLY A 332 -9.97 10.32 2.04
N TRP A 333 -9.11 9.53 1.35
CA TRP A 333 -8.90 8.14 1.72
C TRP A 333 -8.38 8.01 3.16
N ASN A 334 -9.09 7.23 3.95
CA ASN A 334 -8.71 6.92 5.32
C ASN A 334 -8.86 5.40 5.56
N PRO A 335 -7.77 4.66 5.78
CA PRO A 335 -7.81 3.21 5.98
C PRO A 335 -8.63 2.80 7.21
N ASN A 336 -8.84 3.71 8.18
CA ASN A 336 -9.65 3.44 9.37
C ASN A 336 -11.17 3.56 9.12
N ASN A 337 -11.60 4.06 7.97
CA ASN A 337 -13.00 4.18 7.57
C ASN A 337 -13.36 3.03 6.62
N ARG A 338 -13.40 1.80 7.15
CA ARG A 338 -13.83 0.61 6.40
C ARG A 338 -15.34 0.46 6.34
#